data_b7e4fd449a426bf42d6cd88fe78c6c47
#
_entry.id   b7e4fd449a426bf42d6cd88fe78c6c47
#
_cell.length_a   1.000
_cell.length_b   1.000
_cell.length_c   1.000
_cell.angle_alpha   90.00
_cell.angle_beta   90.00
_cell.angle_gamma   90.00
#
_symmetry.space_group_name_H-M   'P 1'
#
loop_
_entity.id
_entity.type
_entity.pdbx_description
1 polymer ?
#
loop_
_entity_poly.entity_id
_entity_poly.type
_entity_poly.pdbx_seq_one_letter_code
_entity_poly.pdbx_strand_id
1 'polypeptide(L)'
;MSTPFTYVEDLRAAVPIPENGTLSRTVYNDDQVKVIAFGFAEGQELSAHTASTPAMLQFLEGEMEVKLGTEKMTAKPGTFIHMSAMLEHALKAKKPSVMVLYLLKRAAG
;
A
#
# COMPACT_ATOMS: atom_id res chain seq x y z
N MET A 1 -11.98 8.99 24.38
CA MET A 1 -13.18 9.02 23.55
C MET A 1 -12.78 9.07 22.07
N SER A 2 -13.28 8.18 21.29
CA SER A 2 -12.95 8.16 19.88
C SER A 2 -13.77 9.18 19.11
N THR A 3 -13.19 9.77 18.06
CA THR A 3 -13.92 10.63 17.14
C THR A 3 -14.65 9.76 16.11
N PRO A 4 -15.79 10.24 15.56
CA PRO A 4 -16.50 9.44 14.56
C PRO A 4 -15.81 9.39 13.19
N PHE A 5 -14.72 10.10 13.01
CA PHE A 5 -14.01 10.13 11.73
C PHE A 5 -12.50 10.32 11.94
N THR A 6 -11.74 9.97 10.92
CA THR A 6 -10.30 10.28 10.82
C THR A 6 -10.11 11.12 9.56
N TYR A 7 -9.39 12.21 9.68
CA TYR A 7 -9.10 13.11 8.57
C TYR A 7 -7.60 13.21 8.37
N VAL A 8 -7.14 12.96 7.15
CA VAL A 8 -5.76 13.17 6.75
C VAL A 8 -5.78 14.07 5.53
N GLU A 9 -5.27 15.29 5.70
CA GLU A 9 -5.34 16.30 4.66
C GLU A 9 -4.63 15.87 3.38
N ASP A 10 -3.47 15.21 3.51
CA ASP A 10 -2.68 14.76 2.36
C ASP A 10 -1.99 13.44 2.69
N LEU A 11 -2.55 12.36 2.16
CA LEU A 11 -1.98 11.02 2.37
C LEU A 11 -0.56 10.90 1.82
N ARG A 12 -0.25 11.63 0.75
CA ARG A 12 1.08 11.59 0.16
C ARG A 12 2.13 12.12 1.14
N ALA A 13 1.75 13.06 2.00
CA ALA A 13 2.63 13.64 3.01
C ALA A 13 2.61 12.87 4.33
N ALA A 14 1.79 11.81 4.44
CA ALA A 14 1.64 11.06 5.69
C ALA A 14 2.91 10.32 6.09
N VAL A 15 3.78 9.99 5.14
CA VAL A 15 5.04 9.33 5.39
C VAL A 15 6.11 9.93 4.47
N PRO A 16 7.32 10.21 4.98
CA PRO A 16 8.39 10.69 4.10
C PRO A 16 8.93 9.54 3.24
N ILE A 17 9.49 9.88 2.08
CA ILE A 17 10.23 8.91 1.30
C ILE A 17 11.65 8.93 1.88
N PRO A 18 12.14 7.81 2.42
CA PRO A 18 13.48 7.78 2.99
C PRO A 18 14.55 7.83 1.91
N GLU A 19 15.74 8.24 2.26
CA GLU A 19 16.87 8.22 1.34
C GLU A 19 17.25 6.78 0.97
N ASN A 20 17.14 5.87 1.94
CA ASN A 20 17.37 4.45 1.76
C ASN A 20 16.30 3.67 2.52
N GLY A 21 15.93 2.51 2.00
CA GLY A 21 14.99 1.64 2.69
C GLY A 21 13.54 2.01 2.47
N THR A 22 12.70 1.50 3.34
CA THR A 22 11.25 1.67 3.28
C THR A 22 10.76 2.10 4.65
N LEU A 23 9.90 3.11 4.67
CA LEU A 23 9.21 3.55 5.89
C LEU A 23 7.73 3.28 5.76
N SER A 24 7.08 2.94 6.87
CA SER A 24 5.63 2.79 6.88
C SER A 24 5.05 3.51 8.09
N ARG A 25 3.83 3.98 7.93
CA ARG A 25 3.09 4.62 9.01
C ARG A 25 1.64 4.14 8.95
N THR A 26 1.13 3.65 10.08
CA THR A 26 -0.29 3.33 10.19
C THR A 26 -1.06 4.64 10.33
N VAL A 27 -1.92 4.91 9.35
CA VAL A 27 -2.73 6.12 9.31
C VAL A 27 -4.03 5.93 10.08
N TYR A 28 -4.60 4.73 9.97
CA TYR A 28 -5.85 4.39 10.64
C TYR A 28 -5.91 2.88 10.88
N ASN A 29 -6.52 2.49 11.97
CA ASN A 29 -6.64 1.07 12.31
C ASN A 29 -7.84 0.86 13.22
N ASP A 30 -8.75 -0.01 12.80
CA ASP A 30 -9.86 -0.46 13.64
C ASP A 30 -10.04 -1.97 13.44
N ASP A 31 -11.17 -2.54 13.85
CA ASP A 31 -11.40 -3.98 13.72
C ASP A 31 -11.83 -4.41 12.31
N GLN A 32 -11.99 -3.48 11.39
CA GLN A 32 -12.44 -3.75 10.02
C GLN A 32 -11.37 -3.47 8.97
N VAL A 33 -10.58 -2.43 9.17
CA VAL A 33 -9.60 -2.00 8.17
C VAL A 33 -8.36 -1.40 8.84
N LYS A 34 -7.22 -1.64 8.21
CA LYS A 34 -5.96 -1.00 8.59
C LYS A 34 -5.42 -0.26 7.37
N VAL A 35 -5.13 1.02 7.52
CA VAL A 35 -4.61 1.86 6.45
C VAL A 35 -3.16 2.21 6.76
N ILE A 36 -2.26 1.84 5.87
CA ILE A 36 -0.81 2.03 6.05
C ILE A 36 -0.25 2.79 4.86
N ALA A 37 0.42 3.90 5.13
CA ALA A 37 1.16 4.64 4.11
C ALA A 37 2.61 4.15 4.08
N PHE A 38 3.14 3.94 2.89
CA PHE A 38 4.51 3.49 2.66
C PHE A 38 5.27 4.51 1.84
N GLY A 39 6.51 4.81 2.27
CA GLY A 39 7.48 5.55 1.47
C GLY A 39 8.63 4.62 1.10
N PHE A 40 8.90 4.47 -0.19
CA PHE A 40 9.94 3.58 -0.70
C PHE A 40 11.05 4.38 -1.36
N ALA A 41 12.30 4.13 -0.95
CA ALA A 41 13.43 4.60 -1.74
C ALA A 41 13.48 3.81 -3.06
N GLU A 42 14.13 4.38 -4.06
CA GLU A 42 14.31 3.69 -5.34
C GLU A 42 14.97 2.32 -5.15
N GLY A 43 14.44 1.30 -5.82
CA GLY A 43 14.97 -0.05 -5.77
C GLY A 43 14.43 -0.91 -4.64
N GLN A 44 13.69 -0.35 -3.70
CA GLN A 44 13.15 -1.12 -2.57
C GLN A 44 12.01 -2.03 -3.02
N GLU A 45 11.93 -3.19 -2.40
CA GLU A 45 10.99 -4.24 -2.76
C GLU A 45 10.17 -4.71 -1.56
N LEU A 46 8.94 -5.14 -1.84
CA LEU A 46 8.20 -6.03 -0.97
C LEU A 46 8.15 -7.38 -1.68
N SER A 47 8.77 -8.40 -1.07
CA SER A 47 8.88 -9.74 -1.67
C SER A 47 7.50 -10.36 -1.87
N ALA A 48 7.44 -11.34 -2.77
CA ALA A 48 6.21 -12.06 -3.05
C ALA A 48 5.65 -12.69 -1.78
N HIS A 49 4.39 -12.44 -1.51
CA HIS A 49 3.67 -12.95 -0.36
C HIS A 49 2.17 -12.97 -0.62
N THR A 50 1.42 -13.58 0.27
CA THR A 50 -0.03 -13.61 0.21
C THR A 50 -0.60 -13.03 1.50
N ALA A 51 -1.85 -12.56 1.43
CA ALA A 51 -2.60 -12.14 2.61
C ALA A 51 -3.90 -12.93 2.68
N SER A 52 -4.35 -13.24 3.89
CA SER A 52 -5.55 -14.05 4.08
C SER A 52 -6.86 -13.28 3.86
N THR A 53 -6.79 -11.97 3.74
CA THR A 53 -7.96 -11.11 3.48
C THR A 53 -7.68 -10.22 2.29
N PRO A 54 -8.74 -9.69 1.65
CA PRO A 54 -8.55 -8.76 0.52
C PRO A 54 -7.81 -7.50 0.95
N ALA A 55 -7.16 -6.87 -0.01
CA ALA A 55 -6.45 -5.62 0.20
C ALA A 55 -6.55 -4.73 -1.02
N MET A 56 -6.33 -3.44 -0.82
CA MET A 56 -6.33 -2.46 -1.90
C MET A 56 -5.07 -1.63 -1.82
N LEU A 57 -4.55 -1.26 -2.99
CA LEU A 57 -3.36 -0.42 -3.10
C LEU A 57 -3.72 0.83 -3.87
N GLN A 58 -3.25 1.96 -3.39
CA GLN A 58 -3.39 3.24 -4.06
C GLN A 58 -2.01 3.87 -4.18
N PHE A 59 -1.62 4.26 -5.39
CA PHE A 59 -0.28 4.81 -5.65
C PHE A 59 -0.39 6.32 -5.80
N LEU A 60 0.37 7.06 -5.01
CA LEU A 60 0.26 8.51 -4.90
C LEU A 60 1.45 9.25 -5.52
N GLU A 61 2.62 8.62 -5.56
CA GLU A 61 3.84 9.25 -6.06
C GLU A 61 4.79 8.19 -6.58
N GLY A 62 5.59 8.53 -7.60
CA GLY A 62 6.63 7.67 -8.11
C GLY A 62 6.16 6.65 -9.13
N GLU A 63 6.88 5.55 -9.23
CA GLU A 63 6.57 4.47 -10.17
C GLU A 63 7.00 3.15 -9.57
N MET A 64 6.10 2.16 -9.56
CA MET A 64 6.36 0.84 -9.01
C MET A 64 6.02 -0.24 -10.01
N GLU A 65 6.84 -1.29 -10.03
CA GLU A 65 6.52 -2.52 -10.73
C GLU A 65 5.72 -3.41 -9.78
N VAL A 66 4.57 -3.86 -10.22
CA VAL A 66 3.67 -4.70 -9.41
C VAL A 66 3.50 -6.03 -10.10
N LYS A 67 3.71 -7.11 -9.35
CA LYS A 67 3.45 -8.46 -9.85
C LYS A 67 2.23 -9.01 -9.10
N LEU A 68 1.19 -9.35 -9.85
CA LEU A 68 -0.04 -9.92 -9.31
C LEU A 68 -0.23 -11.31 -9.90
N GLY A 69 -0.01 -12.35 -9.09
CA GLY A 69 0.04 -13.70 -9.60
C GLY A 69 1.17 -13.82 -10.61
N THR A 70 0.84 -14.11 -11.87
CA THR A 70 1.82 -14.21 -12.95
C THR A 70 1.92 -12.95 -13.81
N GLU A 71 1.09 -11.95 -13.54
CA GLU A 71 1.04 -10.74 -14.36
C GLU A 71 1.84 -9.60 -13.75
N LYS A 72 2.52 -8.86 -14.60
CA LYS A 72 3.28 -7.68 -14.20
C LYS A 72 2.66 -6.43 -14.79
N MET A 73 2.66 -5.36 -14.01
CA MET A 73 2.15 -4.08 -14.46
C MET A 73 2.91 -2.95 -13.79
N THR A 74 2.79 -1.76 -14.32
CA THR A 74 3.42 -0.56 -13.78
C THR A 74 2.35 0.28 -13.07
N ALA A 75 2.63 0.67 -11.84
CA ALA A 75 1.78 1.55 -11.07
C ALA A 75 2.40 2.95 -11.05
N LYS A 76 1.59 3.96 -11.34
CA LYS A 76 1.97 5.38 -11.36
C LYS A 76 0.99 6.16 -10.48
N PRO A 77 1.25 7.45 -10.20
CA PRO A 77 0.30 8.22 -9.39
C PRO A 77 -1.12 8.13 -9.96
N GLY A 78 -2.06 7.75 -9.12
CA GLY A 78 -3.45 7.53 -9.50
C GLY A 78 -3.83 6.08 -9.77
N THR A 79 -2.87 5.16 -9.87
CA THR A 79 -3.16 3.74 -10.06
C THR A 79 -3.81 3.17 -8.79
N PHE A 80 -4.85 2.37 -8.99
CA PHE A 80 -5.56 1.65 -7.93
C PHE A 80 -5.58 0.16 -8.25
N ILE A 81 -5.34 -0.66 -7.22
CA ILE A 81 -5.38 -2.11 -7.36
C ILE A 81 -6.20 -2.70 -6.22
N HIS A 82 -7.10 -3.62 -6.56
CA HIS A 82 -7.77 -4.47 -5.58
C HIS A 82 -7.19 -5.87 -5.71
N MET A 83 -6.85 -6.47 -4.58
CA MET A 83 -6.31 -7.83 -4.54
C MET A 83 -7.25 -8.71 -3.73
N SER A 84 -7.68 -9.82 -4.33
CA SER A 84 -8.47 -10.82 -3.62
C SER A 84 -7.62 -11.51 -2.56
N ALA A 85 -8.25 -12.09 -1.55
CA ALA A 85 -7.55 -12.88 -0.55
C ALA A 85 -6.70 -13.96 -1.21
N MET A 86 -5.52 -14.23 -0.67
CA MET A 86 -4.59 -15.26 -1.10
C MET A 86 -3.90 -15.02 -2.45
N LEU A 87 -4.11 -13.88 -3.10
CA LEU A 87 -3.38 -13.55 -4.33
C LEU A 87 -1.92 -13.26 -3.98
N GLU A 88 -1.00 -14.00 -4.60
CA GLU A 88 0.42 -13.72 -4.44
C GLU A 88 0.77 -12.42 -5.15
N HIS A 89 1.47 -11.54 -4.47
CA HIS A 89 1.83 -10.24 -5.02
C HIS A 89 3.20 -9.78 -4.53
N ALA A 90 3.86 -8.98 -5.34
CA ALA A 90 5.17 -8.40 -5.04
C ALA A 90 5.24 -6.99 -5.62
N LEU A 91 6.05 -6.14 -5.02
CA LEU A 91 6.19 -4.74 -5.43
C LEU A 91 7.66 -4.37 -5.47
N LYS A 92 8.03 -3.51 -6.42
CA LYS A 92 9.39 -2.94 -6.49
C LYS A 92 9.31 -1.49 -6.92
N ALA A 93 9.93 -0.60 -6.14
CA ALA A 93 9.96 0.83 -6.45
C ALA A 93 11.00 1.08 -7.54
N LYS A 94 10.57 1.53 -8.71
CA LYS A 94 11.46 1.93 -9.80
C LYS A 94 11.97 3.36 -9.61
N LYS A 95 11.24 4.15 -8.86
CA LYS A 95 11.56 5.52 -8.46
C LYS A 95 11.15 5.68 -7.00
N PRO A 96 11.62 6.71 -6.30
CA PRO A 96 11.10 7.00 -4.97
C PRO A 96 9.58 7.11 -5.04
N SER A 97 8.86 6.39 -4.18
CA SER A 97 7.42 6.20 -4.32
C SER A 97 6.67 6.29 -3.00
N VAL A 98 5.41 6.68 -3.09
CA VAL A 98 4.46 6.65 -1.97
C VAL A 98 3.25 5.83 -2.37
N MET A 99 2.88 4.90 -1.50
CA MET A 99 1.76 3.99 -1.71
C MET A 99 0.94 3.87 -0.43
N VAL A 100 -0.36 3.72 -0.56
CA VAL A 100 -1.25 3.44 0.57
C VAL A 100 -1.83 2.05 0.42
N LEU A 101 -1.72 1.27 1.50
CA LEU A 101 -2.27 -0.08 1.59
C LEU A 101 -3.49 -0.04 2.50
N TYR A 102 -4.61 -0.57 2.00
CA TYR A 102 -5.83 -0.77 2.76
C TYR A 102 -5.99 -2.27 3.00
N LEU A 103 -5.76 -2.71 4.23
CA LEU A 103 -5.94 -4.12 4.61
C LEU A 103 -7.32 -4.30 5.21
N LEU A 104 -8.14 -5.12 4.57
CA LEU A 104 -9.43 -5.51 5.11
C LEU A 104 -9.19 -6.63 6.12
N LYS A 105 -9.72 -6.52 7.32
CA LYS A 105 -9.43 -7.48 8.38
C LYS A 105 -10.38 -8.66 8.43
N ARG A 106 -11.50 -8.56 7.70
CA ARG A 106 -12.47 -9.64 7.62
C ARG A 106 -12.74 -9.97 6.18
N ALA A 107 -12.76 -11.26 5.86
CA ALA A 107 -13.25 -11.70 4.59
C ALA A 107 -14.75 -11.39 4.51
N ALA A 108 -15.23 -11.08 3.31
CA ALA A 108 -16.65 -10.91 3.06
C ALA A 108 -17.33 -12.25 3.35
N GLY A 109 -18.43 -12.21 4.11
CA GLY A 109 -19.01 -13.47 4.41
C GLY A 109 -20.21 -13.45 5.20
#